data_fa2527c500fb0e18efa19e4cf298a784
#
_entry.id   fa2527c500fb0e18efa19e4cf298a784
#
_cell.length_a   1.000
_cell.length_b   1.000
_cell.length_c   1.000
_cell.angle_alpha   90.00
_cell.angle_beta   90.00
_cell.angle_gamma   90.00
#
_symmetry.space_group_name_H-M   'P 1'
#
loop_
_entity.id
_entity.type
_entity.pdbx_description
1 polymer ?
#
loop_
_entity_poly.entity_id
_entity_poly.type
_entity_poly.pdbx_seq_one_letter_code
_entity_poly.pdbx_strand_id
1 'polypeptide(L)'
;MIKDRLKKSSVSIIAILLIFILMVLPTGYEDAAIYKGTDRVKAKVLSTSEDSVISNGLIQSGEQYCKVKILGGKFKGQEANAVNMLSGSLEADKIFKKGDVAHVVISYSGDTILSIMMSDHYRLDKEALLAGIFVLLLIGFAGKTGLRAVYSFVITILAIWKILTPAYLNGANPIWWGIALTAFLTLLIIFLVYGFDKKTLAASSGALLGVLVTCIIGCIFTEAFKIHGAVMAYSESCLLYTSPSPRDRQKS
;
A
#
# COMPACT_ATOMS: atom_id res chain seq x y z
N MET A 1 -16.78 -29.70 25.80
CA MET A 1 -15.91 -30.19 24.69
C MET A 1 -16.53 -30.03 23.31
N ILE A 2 -17.78 -30.49 23.04
CA ILE A 2 -18.45 -30.33 21.73
C ILE A 2 -18.83 -28.84 21.49
N LYS A 3 -19.39 -28.16 22.48
CA LYS A 3 -19.76 -26.72 22.43
C LYS A 3 -18.55 -25.82 22.13
N ASP A 4 -17.37 -26.13 22.66
CA ASP A 4 -16.16 -25.34 22.43
C ASP A 4 -15.59 -25.58 21.03
N ARG A 5 -15.72 -26.80 20.49
CA ARG A 5 -15.35 -27.10 19.10
C ARG A 5 -16.27 -26.38 18.11
N LEU A 6 -17.58 -26.36 18.37
CA LEU A 6 -18.54 -25.63 17.55
C LEU A 6 -18.31 -24.11 17.60
N LYS A 7 -18.04 -23.55 18.78
CA LYS A 7 -17.73 -22.13 18.98
C LYS A 7 -16.42 -21.72 18.29
N LYS A 8 -15.42 -22.63 18.28
CA LYS A 8 -14.15 -22.42 17.57
C LYS A 8 -14.28 -22.54 16.04
N SER A 9 -15.18 -23.38 15.53
CA SER A 9 -15.43 -23.53 14.10
C SER A 9 -16.23 -22.34 13.54
N SER A 10 -17.20 -21.81 14.30
CA SER A 10 -18.02 -20.66 13.88
C SER A 10 -17.18 -19.39 13.66
N VAL A 11 -16.15 -19.16 14.46
CA VAL A 11 -15.26 -18.01 14.32
C VAL A 11 -14.50 -18.04 12.97
N SER A 12 -14.01 -19.22 12.57
CA SER A 12 -13.32 -19.38 11.28
C SER A 12 -14.28 -19.21 10.09
N ILE A 13 -15.52 -19.67 10.24
CA ILE A 13 -16.56 -19.51 9.20
C ILE A 13 -16.91 -18.03 9.02
N ILE A 14 -17.06 -17.29 10.13
CA ILE A 14 -17.31 -15.84 10.10
C ILE A 14 -16.14 -15.10 9.42
N ALA A 15 -14.90 -15.48 9.71
CA ALA A 15 -13.73 -14.89 9.09
C ALA A 15 -13.71 -15.11 7.57
N ILE A 16 -13.98 -16.34 7.11
CA ILE A 16 -14.03 -16.68 5.69
C ILE A 16 -15.15 -15.91 4.99
N LEU A 17 -16.32 -15.82 5.63
CA LEU A 17 -17.45 -15.05 5.09
C LEU A 17 -17.12 -13.56 4.98
N LEU A 18 -16.44 -13.00 5.99
CA LEU A 18 -16.00 -11.61 5.96
C LEU A 18 -14.97 -11.36 4.84
N ILE A 19 -14.01 -12.27 4.66
CA ILE A 19 -13.05 -12.21 3.55
C ILE A 19 -13.79 -12.22 2.21
N PHE A 20 -14.77 -13.10 2.06
CA PHE A 20 -15.55 -13.19 0.84
C PHE A 20 -16.33 -11.90 0.56
N ILE A 21 -16.99 -11.33 1.58
CA ILE A 21 -17.70 -10.05 1.47
C ILE A 21 -16.74 -8.94 1.04
N LEU A 22 -15.57 -8.84 1.70
CA LEU A 22 -14.57 -7.82 1.36
C LEU A 22 -14.00 -8.01 -0.05
N MET A 23 -13.86 -9.25 -0.53
CA MET A 23 -13.43 -9.51 -1.91
C MET A 23 -14.44 -9.06 -2.95
N VAL A 24 -15.72 -9.23 -2.69
CA VAL A 24 -16.82 -8.87 -3.60
C VAL A 24 -17.06 -7.35 -3.60
N LEU A 25 -16.69 -6.63 -2.53
CA LEU A 25 -16.84 -5.17 -2.52
C LEU A 25 -16.06 -4.55 -3.69
N PRO A 26 -16.66 -3.61 -4.44
CA PRO A 26 -15.93 -2.85 -5.46
C PRO A 26 -14.80 -2.06 -4.82
N THR A 27 -13.73 -1.81 -5.58
CA THR A 27 -12.58 -1.05 -5.07
C THR A 27 -12.89 0.42 -4.86
N GLY A 28 -13.88 0.98 -5.59
CA GLY A 28 -14.40 2.33 -5.35
C GLY A 28 -13.48 3.49 -5.71
N TYR A 29 -12.29 3.21 -6.28
CA TYR A 29 -11.33 4.24 -6.70
C TYR A 29 -10.91 4.14 -8.17
N GLU A 30 -11.60 3.33 -8.96
CA GLU A 30 -11.33 3.20 -10.41
C GLU A 30 -11.55 4.53 -11.15
N ASP A 31 -12.44 5.37 -10.62
CA ASP A 31 -12.75 6.72 -11.13
C ASP A 31 -11.94 7.84 -10.47
N ALA A 32 -11.04 7.54 -9.52
CA ALA A 32 -10.23 8.56 -8.88
C ALA A 32 -9.34 9.27 -9.92
N ALA A 33 -9.30 10.60 -9.87
CA ALA A 33 -8.60 11.44 -10.84
C ALA A 33 -7.10 11.06 -11.01
N ILE A 34 -6.49 10.53 -9.96
CA ILE A 34 -5.09 10.06 -9.95
C ILE A 34 -4.85 8.89 -10.89
N TYR A 35 -5.88 8.08 -11.19
CA TYR A 35 -5.75 6.88 -12.02
C TYR A 35 -6.27 7.08 -13.45
N LYS A 36 -6.97 8.20 -13.72
CA LYS A 36 -7.46 8.49 -15.07
C LYS A 36 -6.30 8.83 -16.00
N GLY A 37 -6.18 8.06 -17.09
CA GLY A 37 -5.10 8.26 -18.07
C GLY A 37 -3.73 7.72 -17.62
N THR A 38 -3.69 6.88 -16.59
CA THR A 38 -2.46 6.20 -16.15
C THR A 38 -2.63 4.69 -16.13
N ASP A 39 -1.56 3.96 -16.49
CA ASP A 39 -1.51 2.50 -16.39
C ASP A 39 -0.22 2.10 -15.64
N ARG A 40 -0.35 1.19 -14.68
CA ARG A 40 0.77 0.70 -13.87
C ARG A 40 1.10 -0.73 -14.28
N VAL A 41 2.21 -0.89 -14.96
CA VAL A 41 2.58 -2.16 -15.59
C VAL A 41 4.03 -2.52 -15.32
N LYS A 42 4.37 -3.79 -15.60
CA LYS A 42 5.76 -4.22 -15.62
C LYS A 42 6.40 -3.85 -16.96
N ALA A 43 7.66 -3.45 -16.89
CA ALA A 43 8.49 -3.23 -18.07
C ALA A 43 9.89 -3.80 -17.84
N LYS A 44 10.52 -4.25 -18.92
CA LYS A 44 11.90 -4.72 -18.90
C LYS A 44 12.82 -3.62 -19.43
N VAL A 45 13.86 -3.31 -18.67
CA VAL A 45 14.87 -2.33 -19.05
C VAL A 45 15.79 -2.90 -20.13
N LEU A 46 15.85 -2.24 -21.26
CA LEU A 46 16.69 -2.63 -22.41
C LEU A 46 18.05 -1.94 -22.39
N SER A 47 18.05 -0.65 -22.07
CA SER A 47 19.27 0.16 -21.92
C SER A 47 19.02 1.30 -20.95
N THR A 48 20.08 1.81 -20.36
CA THR A 48 20.07 2.96 -19.44
C THR A 48 21.10 3.98 -19.88
N SER A 49 20.80 5.27 -19.66
CA SER A 49 21.75 6.38 -19.76
C SER A 49 21.73 7.14 -18.44
N GLU A 50 22.91 7.50 -17.95
CA GLU A 50 23.15 8.22 -16.71
C GLU A 50 23.77 9.61 -16.97
N ASP A 51 23.68 10.13 -18.18
CA ASP A 51 24.33 11.39 -18.59
C ASP A 51 23.82 12.59 -17.80
N SER A 52 22.60 12.52 -17.27
CA SER A 52 21.98 13.58 -16.45
C SER A 52 22.00 13.27 -14.95
N VAL A 53 22.72 12.23 -14.53
CA VAL A 53 22.85 11.86 -13.13
C VAL A 53 24.08 12.48 -12.52
N ILE A 54 23.89 13.28 -11.47
CA ILE A 54 24.96 13.90 -10.70
C ILE A 54 25.22 13.00 -9.49
N SER A 55 26.45 12.48 -9.39
CA SER A 55 26.87 11.63 -8.28
C SER A 55 27.77 12.39 -7.32
N ASN A 56 27.32 12.57 -6.09
CA ASN A 56 28.09 13.15 -4.99
C ASN A 56 28.36 12.07 -3.93
N GLY A 57 29.39 11.27 -4.14
CA GLY A 57 29.71 10.13 -3.31
C GLY A 57 28.63 9.03 -3.38
N LEU A 58 27.91 8.81 -2.29
CA LEU A 58 26.83 7.81 -2.24
C LEU A 58 25.48 8.34 -2.70
N ILE A 59 25.36 9.68 -2.82
CA ILE A 59 24.10 10.33 -3.19
C ILE A 59 24.08 10.59 -4.68
N GLN A 60 23.00 10.17 -5.33
CA GLN A 60 22.77 10.40 -6.75
C GLN A 60 21.51 11.23 -6.94
N SER A 61 21.57 12.24 -7.78
CA SER A 61 20.43 13.11 -8.08
C SER A 61 20.36 13.42 -9.56
N GLY A 62 19.17 13.72 -10.07
CA GLY A 62 18.94 14.00 -11.48
C GLY A 62 18.04 12.98 -12.16
N GLU A 63 18.21 12.78 -13.44
CA GLU A 63 17.34 11.92 -14.25
C GLU A 63 18.15 10.80 -14.89
N GLN A 64 17.77 9.56 -14.60
CA GLN A 64 18.25 8.39 -15.33
C GLN A 64 17.25 8.06 -16.43
N TYR A 65 17.70 8.06 -17.67
CA TYR A 65 16.88 7.68 -18.81
C TYR A 65 16.99 6.18 -19.07
N CYS A 66 15.83 5.52 -19.18
CA CYS A 66 15.75 4.08 -19.41
C CYS A 66 14.94 3.79 -20.67
N LYS A 67 15.48 3.03 -21.61
CA LYS A 67 14.69 2.44 -22.67
C LYS A 67 14.07 1.15 -22.16
N VAL A 68 12.74 1.05 -22.19
CA VAL A 68 12.01 -0.06 -21.61
C VAL A 68 11.10 -0.73 -22.63
N LYS A 69 10.91 -2.06 -22.48
CA LYS A 69 9.90 -2.83 -23.19
C LYS A 69 8.75 -3.13 -22.24
N ILE A 70 7.56 -2.69 -22.60
CA ILE A 70 6.35 -2.85 -21.79
C ILE A 70 5.89 -4.30 -21.84
N LEU A 71 5.69 -4.94 -20.67
CA LEU A 71 5.33 -6.35 -20.57
C LEU A 71 3.86 -6.59 -20.29
N GLY A 72 3.08 -5.56 -19.95
CA GLY A 72 1.67 -5.66 -19.58
C GLY A 72 0.85 -4.46 -19.97
N GLY A 73 -0.46 -4.49 -19.70
CA GLY A 73 -1.37 -3.37 -19.95
C GLY A 73 -1.68 -3.13 -21.43
N LYS A 74 -2.26 -1.97 -21.70
CA LYS A 74 -2.72 -1.55 -23.03
C LYS A 74 -1.58 -1.50 -24.07
N PHE A 75 -0.39 -1.13 -23.66
CA PHE A 75 0.77 -0.91 -24.55
C PHE A 75 1.77 -2.08 -24.54
N LYS A 76 1.31 -3.28 -24.19
CA LYS A 76 2.15 -4.48 -24.14
C LYS A 76 2.93 -4.72 -25.42
N GLY A 77 4.24 -4.94 -25.29
CA GLY A 77 5.15 -5.25 -26.40
C GLY A 77 5.83 -4.03 -27.01
N GLN A 78 5.36 -2.81 -26.74
CA GLN A 78 5.98 -1.58 -27.24
C GLN A 78 7.27 -1.26 -26.48
N GLU A 79 8.19 -0.62 -27.16
CA GLU A 79 9.40 -0.04 -26.60
C GLU A 79 9.23 1.48 -26.50
N ALA A 80 9.58 2.03 -25.36
CA ALA A 80 9.48 3.46 -25.13
C ALA A 80 10.57 3.93 -24.13
N ASN A 81 10.78 5.25 -24.09
CA ASN A 81 11.69 5.86 -23.14
C ASN A 81 10.95 6.16 -21.83
N ALA A 82 11.57 5.79 -20.74
CA ALA A 82 11.09 6.04 -19.38
C ALA A 82 12.12 6.87 -18.62
N VAL A 83 11.65 7.66 -17.68
CA VAL A 83 12.48 8.51 -16.82
C VAL A 83 12.42 7.99 -15.39
N ASN A 84 13.59 7.87 -14.78
CA ASN A 84 13.74 7.59 -13.36
C ASN A 84 14.28 8.84 -12.68
N MET A 85 13.47 9.46 -11.82
CA MET A 85 13.83 10.67 -11.08
C MET A 85 14.57 10.27 -9.81
N LEU A 86 15.80 10.76 -9.64
CA LEU A 86 16.64 10.58 -8.46
C LEU A 86 16.61 11.84 -7.62
N SER A 87 16.11 11.72 -6.40
CA SER A 87 15.90 12.85 -5.46
C SER A 87 17.09 13.12 -4.53
N GLY A 88 18.11 12.28 -4.57
CA GLY A 88 19.22 12.32 -3.64
C GLY A 88 18.97 11.55 -2.35
N SER A 89 17.93 10.73 -2.30
CA SER A 89 17.56 9.92 -1.14
C SER A 89 18.10 8.50 -1.28
N LEU A 90 18.99 8.09 -0.39
CA LEU A 90 19.54 6.73 -0.37
C LEU A 90 18.49 5.64 -0.15
N GLU A 91 17.37 5.98 0.48
CA GLU A 91 16.30 5.01 0.77
C GLU A 91 15.25 4.95 -0.34
N ALA A 92 14.91 6.09 -0.94
CA ALA A 92 13.86 6.18 -1.94
C ALA A 92 14.36 5.92 -3.35
N ASP A 93 15.57 6.40 -3.67
CA ASP A 93 16.10 6.36 -5.02
C ASP A 93 16.60 4.96 -5.38
N LYS A 94 16.29 4.54 -6.58
CA LYS A 94 16.65 3.23 -7.13
C LYS A 94 17.23 3.42 -8.51
N ILE A 95 18.38 2.79 -8.75
CA ILE A 95 19.05 2.81 -10.04
C ILE A 95 18.73 1.53 -10.78
N PHE A 96 18.29 1.68 -12.00
CA PHE A 96 17.97 0.56 -12.88
C PHE A 96 19.15 0.23 -13.78
N LYS A 97 19.32 -1.06 -14.06
CA LYS A 97 20.34 -1.59 -14.99
C LYS A 97 19.67 -2.33 -16.12
N LYS A 98 20.41 -2.46 -17.22
CA LYS A 98 19.98 -3.29 -18.36
C LYS A 98 19.64 -4.70 -17.90
N GLY A 99 18.43 -5.15 -18.26
CA GLY A 99 17.92 -6.47 -17.91
C GLY A 99 16.96 -6.49 -16.71
N ASP A 100 16.93 -5.42 -15.90
CA ASP A 100 16.02 -5.32 -14.76
C ASP A 100 14.56 -5.32 -15.23
N VAL A 101 13.70 -5.85 -14.37
CA VAL A 101 12.26 -5.73 -14.53
C VAL A 101 11.76 -4.71 -13.51
N ALA A 102 11.07 -3.70 -13.98
CA ALA A 102 10.60 -2.59 -13.19
C ALA A 102 9.07 -2.45 -13.24
N HIS A 103 8.50 -1.90 -12.21
CA HIS A 103 7.19 -1.28 -12.24
C HIS A 103 7.31 0.11 -12.86
N VAL A 104 6.47 0.38 -13.84
CA VAL A 104 6.41 1.68 -14.50
C VAL A 104 4.99 2.24 -14.46
N VAL A 105 4.90 3.54 -14.40
CA VAL A 105 3.65 4.29 -14.52
C VAL A 105 3.64 4.94 -15.90
N ILE A 106 2.71 4.53 -16.73
CA ILE A 106 2.51 5.04 -18.09
C ILE A 106 1.38 6.07 -18.03
N SER A 107 1.66 7.31 -18.36
CA SER A 107 0.64 8.33 -18.60
C SER A 107 0.32 8.38 -20.08
N TYR A 108 -0.95 8.28 -20.42
CA TYR A 108 -1.38 8.23 -21.83
C TYR A 108 -2.63 9.07 -22.08
N SER A 109 -2.80 9.49 -23.32
CA SER A 109 -4.03 10.12 -23.81
C SER A 109 -4.51 9.39 -25.06
N GLY A 110 -5.69 8.75 -24.96
CA GLY A 110 -6.14 7.84 -26.03
C GLY A 110 -5.17 6.69 -26.25
N ASP A 111 -4.60 6.58 -27.43
CA ASP A 111 -3.62 5.52 -27.81
C ASP A 111 -2.17 6.02 -27.81
N THR A 112 -1.90 7.23 -27.36
CA THR A 112 -0.57 7.82 -27.32
C THR A 112 -0.01 7.82 -25.92
N ILE A 113 1.23 7.33 -25.76
CA ILE A 113 2.00 7.41 -24.52
C ILE A 113 2.54 8.85 -24.40
N LEU A 114 2.22 9.53 -23.31
CA LEU A 114 2.69 10.86 -22.99
C LEU A 114 4.03 10.82 -22.23
N SER A 115 4.10 9.98 -21.22
CA SER A 115 5.29 9.81 -20.38
C SER A 115 5.29 8.43 -19.73
N ILE A 116 6.50 7.93 -19.44
CA ILE A 116 6.69 6.73 -18.63
C ILE A 116 7.65 7.06 -17.51
N MET A 117 7.22 6.82 -16.28
CA MET A 117 8.03 7.01 -15.08
C MET A 117 8.37 5.66 -14.47
N MET A 118 9.64 5.49 -14.13
CA MET A 118 10.09 4.33 -13.36
C MET A 118 9.62 4.49 -11.91
N SER A 119 9.11 3.41 -11.32
CA SER A 119 8.61 3.45 -9.93
C SER A 119 9.46 2.60 -9.00
N ASP A 120 9.52 1.30 -9.23
CA ASP A 120 10.26 0.37 -8.38
C ASP A 120 10.73 -0.85 -9.17
N HIS A 121 11.67 -1.61 -8.61
CA HIS A 121 12.00 -2.94 -9.12
C HIS A 121 10.81 -3.89 -8.94
N TYR A 122 10.51 -4.67 -9.96
CA TYR A 122 9.47 -5.69 -9.86
C TYR A 122 9.96 -6.89 -9.05
N ARG A 123 9.45 -7.04 -7.82
CA ARG A 123 9.86 -8.08 -6.87
C ARG A 123 8.71 -8.93 -6.35
N LEU A 124 7.49 -8.72 -6.89
CA LEU A 124 6.27 -9.37 -6.40
C LEU A 124 6.37 -10.90 -6.32
N ASP A 125 7.06 -11.53 -7.29
CA ASP A 125 7.21 -13.00 -7.30
C ASP A 125 8.05 -13.48 -6.09
N LYS A 126 9.12 -12.74 -5.75
CA LYS A 126 9.98 -13.05 -4.59
C LYS A 126 9.28 -12.73 -3.27
N GLU A 127 8.53 -11.64 -3.23
CA GLU A 127 7.73 -11.22 -2.07
C GLU A 127 6.59 -12.22 -1.81
N ALA A 128 5.91 -12.69 -2.87
CA ALA A 128 4.87 -13.71 -2.75
C ALA A 128 5.44 -15.06 -2.26
N LEU A 129 6.63 -15.45 -2.73
CA LEU A 129 7.31 -16.65 -2.24
C LEU A 129 7.64 -16.51 -0.75
N LEU A 130 8.21 -15.38 -0.34
CA LEU A 130 8.55 -15.11 1.07
C LEU A 130 7.31 -15.11 1.95
N ALA A 131 6.24 -14.45 1.51
CA ALA A 131 4.95 -14.45 2.21
C ALA A 131 4.37 -15.87 2.32
N GLY A 132 4.47 -16.68 1.26
CA GLY A 132 4.05 -18.08 1.27
C GLY A 132 4.82 -18.93 2.28
N ILE A 133 6.14 -18.79 2.32
CA ILE A 133 6.99 -19.47 3.31
C ILE A 133 6.60 -19.02 4.73
N PHE A 134 6.41 -17.73 4.95
CA PHE A 134 5.99 -17.20 6.26
C PHE A 134 4.65 -17.79 6.72
N VAL A 135 3.66 -17.83 5.83
CA VAL A 135 2.34 -18.43 6.13
C VAL A 135 2.46 -19.91 6.47
N LEU A 136 3.27 -20.66 5.72
CA LEU A 136 3.51 -22.09 5.99
C LEU A 136 4.16 -22.30 7.35
N LEU A 137 5.17 -21.50 7.69
CA LEU A 137 5.82 -21.56 9.01
C LEU A 137 4.83 -21.21 10.13
N LEU A 138 4.04 -20.15 9.94
CA LEU A 138 3.04 -19.74 10.93
C LEU A 138 2.02 -20.84 11.21
N ILE A 139 1.52 -21.50 10.15
CA ILE A 139 0.58 -22.61 10.31
C ILE A 139 1.26 -23.83 10.91
N GLY A 140 2.50 -24.14 10.52
CA GLY A 140 3.28 -25.26 11.03
C GLY A 140 3.57 -25.17 12.52
N PHE A 141 4.00 -23.99 13.00
CA PHE A 141 4.31 -23.78 14.42
C PHE A 141 3.07 -23.51 15.28
N ALA A 142 2.14 -22.68 14.84
CA ALA A 142 1.00 -22.24 15.64
C ALA A 142 -0.30 -23.01 15.33
N GLY A 143 -0.30 -23.90 14.36
CA GLY A 143 -1.44 -24.75 14.01
C GLY A 143 -2.73 -23.95 13.72
N LYS A 144 -3.82 -24.31 14.40
CA LYS A 144 -5.14 -23.65 14.22
C LYS A 144 -5.14 -22.17 14.62
N THR A 145 -4.32 -21.78 15.59
CA THR A 145 -4.17 -20.38 15.99
C THR A 145 -3.44 -19.59 14.91
N GLY A 146 -2.40 -20.17 14.31
CA GLY A 146 -1.71 -19.59 13.17
C GLY A 146 -2.63 -19.37 11.97
N LEU A 147 -3.50 -20.33 11.65
CA LEU A 147 -4.47 -20.17 10.58
C LEU A 147 -5.44 -18.99 10.82
N ARG A 148 -5.87 -18.78 12.08
CA ARG A 148 -6.72 -17.64 12.44
C ARG A 148 -5.97 -16.31 12.35
N ALA A 149 -4.68 -16.31 12.71
CA ALA A 149 -3.82 -15.16 12.53
C ALA A 149 -3.67 -14.80 11.04
N VAL A 150 -3.54 -15.78 10.15
CA VAL A 150 -3.54 -15.56 8.69
C VAL A 150 -4.86 -14.94 8.23
N TYR A 151 -6.00 -15.45 8.69
CA TYR A 151 -7.30 -14.85 8.34
C TYR A 151 -7.41 -13.40 8.81
N SER A 152 -6.97 -13.09 10.04
CA SER A 152 -7.00 -11.72 10.54
C SER A 152 -6.10 -10.79 9.71
N PHE A 153 -4.94 -11.26 9.29
CA PHE A 153 -4.02 -10.52 8.43
C PHE A 153 -4.62 -10.23 7.05
N VAL A 154 -5.24 -11.23 6.41
CA VAL A 154 -5.92 -11.06 5.12
C VAL A 154 -7.08 -10.07 5.24
N ILE A 155 -7.90 -10.19 6.31
CA ILE A 155 -9.00 -9.25 6.55
C ILE A 155 -8.48 -7.82 6.73
N THR A 156 -7.38 -7.64 7.46
CA THR A 156 -6.78 -6.32 7.67
C THR A 156 -6.34 -5.69 6.36
N ILE A 157 -5.63 -6.44 5.52
CA ILE A 157 -5.20 -5.95 4.20
C ILE A 157 -6.41 -5.58 3.33
N LEU A 158 -7.42 -6.46 3.26
CA LEU A 158 -8.62 -6.20 2.47
C LEU A 158 -9.42 -5.01 3.00
N ALA A 159 -9.52 -4.85 4.32
CA ALA A 159 -10.22 -3.73 4.93
C ALA A 159 -9.54 -2.39 4.65
N ILE A 160 -8.22 -2.35 4.75
CA ILE A 160 -7.45 -1.15 4.38
C ILE A 160 -7.64 -0.86 2.89
N TRP A 161 -7.49 -1.86 2.04
CA TRP A 161 -7.54 -1.67 0.58
C TRP A 161 -8.94 -1.33 0.05
N LYS A 162 -9.99 -1.99 0.59
CA LYS A 162 -11.36 -1.88 0.08
C LYS A 162 -12.24 -0.86 0.83
N ILE A 163 -11.87 -0.49 2.03
CA ILE A 163 -12.67 0.44 2.86
C ILE A 163 -11.89 1.73 3.11
N LEU A 164 -10.68 1.65 3.66
CA LEU A 164 -9.94 2.83 4.10
C LEU A 164 -9.45 3.66 2.92
N THR A 165 -8.80 3.02 1.96
CA THR A 165 -8.23 3.71 0.80
C THR A 165 -9.29 4.42 -0.04
N PRO A 166 -10.43 3.79 -0.42
CA PRO A 166 -11.50 4.50 -1.13
C PRO A 166 -12.13 5.62 -0.31
N ALA A 167 -12.32 5.42 1.00
CA ALA A 167 -12.86 6.46 1.86
C ALA A 167 -11.98 7.73 1.84
N TYR A 168 -10.66 7.57 1.91
CA TYR A 168 -9.73 8.70 1.84
C TYR A 168 -9.71 9.38 0.47
N LEU A 169 -9.71 8.61 -0.60
CA LEU A 169 -9.72 9.14 -1.97
C LEU A 169 -11.03 9.88 -2.30
N ASN A 170 -12.13 9.51 -1.67
CA ASN A 170 -13.42 10.17 -1.80
C ASN A 170 -13.59 11.38 -0.86
N GLY A 171 -12.51 11.82 -0.19
CA GLY A 171 -12.51 13.01 0.66
C GLY A 171 -13.09 12.81 2.06
N ALA A 172 -13.24 11.58 2.52
CA ALA A 172 -13.66 11.31 3.89
C ALA A 172 -12.58 11.76 4.89
N ASN A 173 -13.01 12.23 6.07
CA ASN A 173 -12.08 12.67 7.11
C ASN A 173 -11.18 11.50 7.55
N PRO A 174 -9.86 11.57 7.31
CA PRO A 174 -8.94 10.45 7.52
C PRO A 174 -8.83 10.05 8.99
N ILE A 175 -8.96 11.00 9.93
CA ILE A 175 -8.83 10.75 11.36
C ILE A 175 -9.97 9.85 11.85
N TRP A 176 -11.21 10.22 11.56
CA TRP A 176 -12.37 9.47 12.04
C TRP A 176 -12.47 8.07 11.40
N TRP A 177 -12.26 7.98 10.11
CA TRP A 177 -12.25 6.68 9.40
C TRP A 177 -11.10 5.79 9.85
N GLY A 178 -9.92 6.37 10.08
CA GLY A 178 -8.76 5.65 10.60
C GLY A 178 -9.01 5.09 12.00
N ILE A 179 -9.51 5.91 12.93
CA ILE A 179 -9.83 5.48 14.31
C ILE A 179 -10.91 4.40 14.30
N ALA A 180 -12.01 4.61 13.56
CA ALA A 180 -13.11 3.65 13.50
C ALA A 180 -12.66 2.29 12.96
N LEU A 181 -11.91 2.28 11.86
CA LEU A 181 -11.40 1.04 11.28
C LEU A 181 -10.38 0.36 12.19
N THR A 182 -9.46 1.11 12.80
CA THR A 182 -8.47 0.57 13.74
C THR A 182 -9.14 -0.06 14.95
N ALA A 183 -10.14 0.61 15.53
CA ALA A 183 -10.92 0.06 16.65
C ALA A 183 -11.64 -1.23 16.24
N PHE A 184 -12.31 -1.23 15.09
CA PHE A 184 -12.99 -2.41 14.56
C PHE A 184 -12.03 -3.58 14.31
N LEU A 185 -10.91 -3.34 13.64
CA LEU A 185 -9.91 -4.37 13.35
C LEU A 185 -9.26 -4.90 14.62
N THR A 186 -8.97 -4.03 15.60
CA THR A 186 -8.41 -4.45 16.88
C THR A 186 -9.34 -5.43 17.59
N LEU A 187 -10.61 -5.10 17.70
CA LEU A 187 -11.61 -6.01 18.27
C LEU A 187 -11.69 -7.32 17.49
N LEU A 188 -11.82 -7.23 16.17
CA LEU A 188 -11.94 -8.39 15.29
C LEU A 188 -10.74 -9.33 15.43
N ILE A 189 -9.52 -8.82 15.39
CA ILE A 189 -8.29 -9.61 15.50
C ILE A 189 -8.23 -10.32 16.86
N ILE A 190 -8.48 -9.59 17.95
CA ILE A 190 -8.42 -10.15 19.29
C ILE A 190 -9.48 -11.26 19.46
N PHE A 191 -10.72 -11.03 19.03
CA PHE A 191 -11.77 -12.06 19.09
C PHE A 191 -11.51 -13.24 18.14
N LEU A 192 -10.92 -13.00 16.99
CA LEU A 192 -10.61 -14.06 16.03
C LEU A 192 -9.53 -15.00 16.56
N VAL A 193 -8.45 -14.44 17.11
CA VAL A 193 -7.28 -15.20 17.57
C VAL A 193 -7.57 -15.90 18.90
N TYR A 194 -8.07 -15.17 19.90
CA TYR A 194 -8.25 -15.69 21.27
C TYR A 194 -9.65 -16.26 21.54
N GLY A 195 -10.65 -15.87 20.75
CA GLY A 195 -12.04 -16.29 20.95
C GLY A 195 -12.81 -15.37 21.91
N PHE A 196 -14.07 -15.74 22.23
CA PHE A 196 -14.97 -14.95 23.08
C PHE A 196 -14.90 -15.43 24.54
N ASP A 197 -13.94 -14.93 25.29
CA ASP A 197 -13.76 -15.17 26.72
C ASP A 197 -13.72 -13.86 27.52
N LYS A 198 -13.98 -13.91 28.83
CA LYS A 198 -13.90 -12.74 29.71
C LYS A 198 -12.52 -12.08 29.70
N LYS A 199 -11.45 -12.88 29.58
CA LYS A 199 -10.07 -12.40 29.45
C LYS A 199 -9.85 -11.62 28.14
N THR A 200 -10.42 -12.12 27.04
CA THR A 200 -10.39 -11.49 25.73
C THR A 200 -11.13 -10.16 25.74
N LEU A 201 -12.26 -10.08 26.44
CA LEU A 201 -13.01 -8.84 26.58
C LEU A 201 -12.20 -7.77 27.36
N ALA A 202 -11.55 -8.15 28.45
CA ALA A 202 -10.70 -7.25 29.21
C ALA A 202 -9.48 -6.77 28.39
N ALA A 203 -8.85 -7.68 27.61
CA ALA A 203 -7.74 -7.32 26.72
C ALA A 203 -8.18 -6.37 25.62
N SER A 204 -9.35 -6.60 25.00
CA SER A 204 -9.87 -5.73 23.94
C SER A 204 -10.26 -4.36 24.46
N SER A 205 -10.85 -4.26 25.65
CA SER A 205 -11.17 -2.96 26.25
C SER A 205 -9.91 -2.16 26.59
N GLY A 206 -8.87 -2.81 27.12
CA GLY A 206 -7.58 -2.17 27.36
C GLY A 206 -6.89 -1.70 26.07
N ALA A 207 -6.92 -2.51 25.02
CA ALA A 207 -6.37 -2.15 23.72
C ALA A 207 -7.10 -0.95 23.09
N LEU A 208 -8.45 -0.93 23.15
CA LEU A 208 -9.24 0.19 22.64
C LEU A 208 -8.97 1.49 23.42
N LEU A 209 -8.91 1.41 24.74
CA LEU A 209 -8.57 2.56 25.57
C LEU A 209 -7.17 3.09 25.23
N GLY A 210 -6.18 2.20 25.03
CA GLY A 210 -4.85 2.58 24.61
C GLY A 210 -4.86 3.30 23.25
N VAL A 211 -5.57 2.79 22.26
CA VAL A 211 -5.71 3.43 20.94
C VAL A 211 -6.36 4.81 21.07
N LEU A 212 -7.45 4.94 21.83
CA LEU A 212 -8.14 6.21 22.02
C LEU A 212 -7.25 7.25 22.70
N VAL A 213 -6.58 6.88 23.79
CA VAL A 213 -5.66 7.77 24.51
C VAL A 213 -4.52 8.22 23.61
N THR A 214 -3.91 7.29 22.87
CA THR A 214 -2.83 7.61 21.92
C THR A 214 -3.31 8.56 20.83
N CYS A 215 -4.50 8.34 20.27
CA CYS A 215 -5.08 9.24 19.27
C CYS A 215 -5.34 10.64 19.82
N ILE A 216 -5.91 10.75 21.02
CA ILE A 216 -6.18 12.05 21.66
C ILE A 216 -4.88 12.80 21.89
N ILE A 217 -3.89 12.14 22.49
CA ILE A 217 -2.56 12.72 22.73
C ILE A 217 -1.92 13.12 21.41
N GLY A 218 -1.95 12.23 20.40
CA GLY A 218 -1.40 12.50 19.07
C GLY A 218 -2.03 13.73 18.42
N CYS A 219 -3.35 13.88 18.46
CA CYS A 219 -4.03 15.07 17.92
C CYS A 219 -3.61 16.35 18.65
N ILE A 220 -3.57 16.33 19.99
CA ILE A 220 -3.17 17.49 20.80
C ILE A 220 -1.73 17.92 20.49
N PHE A 221 -0.80 16.96 20.47
CA PHE A 221 0.61 17.28 20.21
C PHE A 221 0.86 17.66 18.76
N THR A 222 0.18 17.05 17.78
CA THR A 222 0.30 17.44 16.37
C THR A 222 -0.11 18.89 16.16
N GLU A 223 -1.17 19.35 16.83
CA GLU A 223 -1.62 20.73 16.76
C GLU A 223 -0.70 21.67 17.55
N ALA A 224 -0.30 21.27 18.76
CA ALA A 224 0.59 22.06 19.62
C ALA A 224 1.97 22.29 18.99
N PHE A 225 2.54 21.29 18.34
CA PHE A 225 3.83 21.39 17.66
C PHE A 225 3.73 21.90 16.22
N LYS A 226 2.52 22.20 15.72
CA LYS A 226 2.27 22.63 14.34
C LYS A 226 2.89 21.66 13.31
N ILE A 227 2.82 20.36 13.57
CA ILE A 227 3.35 19.33 12.69
C ILE A 227 2.42 19.20 11.49
N HIS A 228 2.94 19.54 10.31
CA HIS A 228 2.23 19.33 9.04
C HIS A 228 2.71 18.01 8.42
N GLY A 229 1.87 17.34 7.63
CA GLY A 229 2.23 16.10 6.95
C GLY A 229 3.48 16.20 6.06
N ALA A 230 3.81 17.39 5.59
CA ALA A 230 5.03 17.69 4.82
C ALA A 230 6.34 17.65 5.64
N VAL A 231 6.27 17.56 6.96
CA VAL A 231 7.44 17.43 7.85
C VAL A 231 7.94 15.97 7.91
N MET A 232 7.15 15.02 7.46
CA MET A 232 7.58 13.63 7.40
C MET A 232 8.66 13.43 6.35
N ALA A 233 9.68 12.65 6.68
CA ALA A 233 10.68 12.22 5.70
C ALA A 233 9.95 11.59 4.48
N TYR A 234 10.37 11.98 3.27
CA TYR A 234 9.79 11.55 1.98
C TYR A 234 8.40 12.12 1.60
N SER A 235 7.81 13.00 2.40
CA SER A 235 6.55 13.66 2.03
C SER A 235 6.70 14.54 0.79
N GLU A 236 7.86 15.13 0.55
CA GLU A 236 8.15 15.92 -0.64
C GLU A 236 8.01 15.11 -1.92
N SER A 237 8.53 13.90 -1.95
CA SER A 237 8.40 12.99 -3.10
C SER A 237 6.93 12.65 -3.37
N CYS A 238 6.15 12.41 -2.32
CA CYS A 238 4.72 12.13 -2.43
C CYS A 238 3.93 13.36 -2.91
N LEU A 239 4.26 14.55 -2.41
CA LEU A 239 3.58 15.81 -2.76
C LEU A 239 3.93 16.29 -4.18
N LEU A 240 5.17 16.08 -4.63
CA LEU A 240 5.58 16.39 -6.00
C LEU A 240 4.82 15.55 -7.04
N TYR A 241 4.53 14.29 -6.72
CA TYR A 241 3.74 13.41 -7.59
C TYR A 241 2.23 13.72 -7.62
N THR A 242 1.71 14.35 -6.56
CA THR A 242 0.27 14.64 -6.42
C THR A 242 -0.08 16.11 -6.64
N SER A 243 0.92 17.02 -6.67
CA SER A 243 0.68 18.43 -6.93
C SER A 243 0.38 18.67 -8.41
N PRO A 244 -0.72 19.36 -8.76
CA PRO A 244 -0.93 19.80 -10.12
C PRO A 244 0.21 20.72 -10.56
N SER A 245 0.76 20.47 -11.74
CA SER A 245 1.82 21.26 -12.33
C SER A 245 1.46 22.77 -12.31
N PRO A 246 2.42 23.68 -12.14
CA PRO A 246 2.16 25.11 -12.27
C PRO A 246 1.46 25.52 -13.56
N ARG A 247 1.59 24.71 -14.63
CA ARG A 247 0.88 24.89 -15.91
C ARG A 247 -0.62 24.58 -15.85
N ASP A 248 -1.04 23.75 -14.92
CA ASP A 248 -2.46 23.37 -14.79
C ASP A 248 -3.24 24.43 -13.99
N ARG A 249 -2.55 25.22 -13.16
CA ARG A 249 -3.13 26.38 -12.44
C ARG A 249 -3.40 27.60 -13.30
N GLN A 250 -2.83 27.67 -14.52
CA GLN A 250 -3.09 28.79 -15.45
C GLN A 250 -4.26 28.54 -16.38
N LYS A 251 -4.92 27.38 -16.32
CA LYS A 251 -6.04 27.01 -17.19
C LYS A 251 -7.40 26.92 -16.48
N SER A 252 -7.49 27.32 -15.20
CA SER A 252 -8.77 27.40 -14.47
C SER A 252 -9.17 28.86 -14.21
#